data_e494ad527d73c69bceec916d02edc8d7
#
_entry.id   e494ad527d73c69bceec916d02edc8d7
#
_cell.length_a   1.000
_cell.length_b   1.000
_cell.length_c   1.000
_cell.angle_alpha   90.00
_cell.angle_beta   90.00
_cell.angle_gamma   90.00
#
_symmetry.space_group_name_H-M   'P 1'
#
loop_
_entity.id
_entity.type
_entity.pdbx_description
1 polymer ?
#
loop_
_entity_poly.entity_id
_entity_poly.type
_entity_poly.pdbx_seq_one_letter_code
_entity_poly.pdbx_strand_id
1 'polypeptide(L)'
;MSCGNFHGAPIALAADLLAAAVVPLATISERRIDRLVNPALSGLPAFLTTEGGVRSGYMLAQVTAASVASELKTLAHPAGVDTIPTSANREDHVSMSMTAALKSERAVARAREVIAIEVLCACQAIDLLAPLDTSASLKKVHALVRSRVPALDGDRAPAPDIRAVSYTHLTLPTNREV
;
A
#
# COMPACT_ATOMS: atom_id res chain seq x y z
N MET A 1 23.41 26.11 -21.61
CA MET A 1 22.40 25.68 -22.61
C MET A 1 21.02 25.79 -21.97
N SER A 2 20.16 26.61 -22.56
CA SER A 2 18.75 26.62 -22.20
C SER A 2 18.07 25.45 -22.93
N CYS A 3 17.34 24.58 -22.19
CA CYS A 3 16.58 23.49 -22.79
C CYS A 3 15.17 23.44 -22.18
N GLY A 4 14.19 22.99 -22.99
CA GLY A 4 12.78 22.96 -22.58
C GLY A 4 12.44 22.04 -21.40
N ASN A 5 13.34 21.14 -21.03
CA ASN A 5 13.16 20.20 -19.90
C ASN A 5 13.73 20.71 -18.57
N PHE A 6 14.43 21.83 -18.57
CA PHE A 6 15.01 22.42 -17.36
C PHE A 6 13.95 22.71 -16.29
N HIS A 7 12.77 23.15 -16.72
CA HIS A 7 11.67 23.55 -15.85
C HIS A 7 11.02 22.37 -15.08
N GLY A 8 11.11 21.15 -15.58
CA GLY A 8 10.57 19.95 -14.92
C GLY A 8 9.06 19.73 -15.04
N ALA A 9 8.33 20.49 -15.85
CA ALA A 9 6.88 20.32 -16.02
C ALA A 9 6.45 18.91 -16.44
N PRO A 10 7.14 18.20 -17.39
CA PRO A 10 6.80 16.82 -17.72
C PRO A 10 6.93 15.87 -16.52
N ILE A 11 7.91 16.12 -15.63
CA ILE A 11 8.09 15.32 -14.41
C ILE A 11 6.95 15.57 -13.44
N ALA A 12 6.50 16.83 -13.25
CA ALA A 12 5.36 17.14 -12.41
C ALA A 12 4.10 16.38 -12.86
N LEU A 13 3.79 16.45 -14.16
CA LEU A 13 2.63 15.75 -14.73
C LEU A 13 2.71 14.23 -14.56
N ALA A 14 3.87 13.62 -14.83
CA ALA A 14 4.06 12.18 -14.67
C ALA A 14 3.95 11.74 -13.21
N ALA A 15 4.51 12.50 -12.27
CA ALA A 15 4.46 12.22 -10.84
C ALA A 15 3.04 12.37 -10.29
N ASP A 16 2.31 13.40 -10.67
CA ASP A 16 0.91 13.59 -10.28
C ASP A 16 0.01 12.48 -10.84
N LEU A 17 0.24 12.07 -12.10
CA LEU A 17 -0.47 10.94 -12.70
C LEU A 17 -0.19 9.63 -11.94
N LEU A 18 1.07 9.38 -11.57
CA LEU A 18 1.45 8.21 -10.77
C LEU A 18 0.75 8.22 -9.41
N ALA A 19 0.77 9.35 -8.70
CA ALA A 19 0.09 9.50 -7.42
C ALA A 19 -1.41 9.20 -7.54
N ALA A 20 -2.08 9.71 -8.57
CA ALA A 20 -3.48 9.44 -8.84
C ALA A 20 -3.74 7.96 -9.20
N ALA A 21 -2.86 7.35 -10.00
CA ALA A 21 -3.05 5.98 -10.50
C ALA A 21 -2.93 4.90 -9.42
N VAL A 22 -2.16 5.12 -8.35
CA VAL A 22 -2.02 4.13 -7.27
C VAL A 22 -3.20 4.13 -6.30
N VAL A 23 -4.01 5.19 -6.25
CA VAL A 23 -5.18 5.28 -5.34
C VAL A 23 -6.22 4.20 -5.61
N PRO A 24 -6.68 3.96 -6.84
CA PRO A 24 -7.63 2.87 -7.11
C PRO A 24 -7.10 1.50 -6.69
N LEU A 25 -5.82 1.22 -6.87
CA LEU A 25 -5.21 -0.05 -6.43
C LEU A 25 -5.32 -0.20 -4.91
N ALA A 26 -4.96 0.84 -4.16
CA ALA A 26 -5.04 0.81 -2.70
C ALA A 26 -6.48 0.76 -2.19
N THR A 27 -7.41 1.46 -2.81
CA THR A 27 -8.83 1.45 -2.39
C THR A 27 -9.52 0.12 -2.69
N ILE A 28 -9.20 -0.54 -3.80
CA ILE A 28 -9.69 -1.90 -4.08
C ILE A 28 -9.08 -2.89 -3.07
N SER A 29 -7.80 -2.76 -2.75
CA SER A 29 -7.11 -3.58 -1.75
C SER A 29 -7.78 -3.41 -0.38
N GLU A 30 -8.04 -2.18 0.05
CA GLU A 30 -8.74 -1.89 1.30
C GLU A 30 -10.15 -2.50 1.34
N ARG A 31 -10.92 -2.45 0.26
CA ARG A 31 -12.24 -3.10 0.18
C ARG A 31 -12.13 -4.63 0.27
N ARG A 32 -11.06 -5.25 -0.26
CA ARG A 32 -10.83 -6.70 -0.10
C ARG A 32 -10.45 -7.07 1.33
N ILE A 33 -9.68 -6.21 2.02
CA ILE A 33 -9.40 -6.37 3.46
C ILE A 33 -10.70 -6.34 4.26
N ASP A 34 -11.54 -5.32 4.04
CA ASP A 34 -12.86 -5.22 4.69
C ASP A 34 -13.70 -6.47 4.48
N ARG A 35 -13.76 -6.97 3.25
CA ARG A 35 -14.48 -8.21 2.94
C ARG A 35 -13.93 -9.42 3.71
N LEU A 36 -12.62 -9.56 3.83
CA LEU A 36 -11.99 -10.69 4.52
C LEU A 36 -12.27 -10.68 6.03
N VAL A 37 -12.16 -9.53 6.67
CA VAL A 37 -12.31 -9.41 8.14
C VAL A 37 -13.76 -9.35 8.60
N ASN A 38 -14.71 -9.14 7.67
CA ASN A 38 -16.13 -9.07 7.97
C ASN A 38 -16.79 -10.46 7.81
N PRO A 39 -17.26 -11.09 8.90
CA PRO A 39 -17.81 -12.44 8.86
C PRO A 39 -19.05 -12.56 7.98
N ALA A 40 -19.87 -11.49 7.88
CA ALA A 40 -21.05 -11.48 7.02
C ALA A 40 -20.73 -11.54 5.52
N LEU A 41 -19.51 -11.16 5.12
CA LEU A 41 -19.08 -11.12 3.73
C LEU A 41 -18.14 -12.27 3.35
N SER A 42 -17.32 -12.74 4.29
CA SER A 42 -16.31 -13.78 4.06
C SER A 42 -16.77 -15.18 4.49
N GLY A 43 -17.67 -15.27 5.46
CA GLY A 43 -18.00 -16.52 6.15
C GLY A 43 -16.88 -17.00 7.08
N LEU A 44 -15.80 -16.23 7.26
CA LEU A 44 -14.70 -16.51 8.17
C LEU A 44 -14.97 -15.90 9.55
N PRO A 45 -14.24 -16.31 10.60
CA PRO A 45 -14.32 -15.65 11.90
C PRO A 45 -14.03 -14.15 11.81
N ALA A 46 -14.75 -13.34 12.61
CA ALA A 46 -14.57 -11.90 12.64
C ALA A 46 -13.10 -11.52 12.87
N PHE A 47 -12.61 -10.56 12.10
CA PHE A 47 -11.23 -10.10 12.13
C PHE A 47 -10.17 -11.20 11.97
N LEU A 48 -10.55 -12.35 11.37
CA LEU A 48 -9.70 -13.51 11.12
C LEU A 48 -9.05 -14.09 12.39
N THR A 49 -9.78 -14.08 13.51
CA THR A 49 -9.40 -14.71 14.76
C THR A 49 -10.46 -15.69 15.25
N THR A 50 -10.04 -16.86 15.77
CA THR A 50 -10.97 -17.88 16.30
C THR A 50 -11.54 -17.52 17.68
N GLU A 51 -10.94 -16.56 18.38
CA GLU A 51 -11.34 -16.11 19.71
C GLU A 51 -11.92 -14.68 19.67
N GLY A 52 -12.89 -14.46 18.79
CA GLY A 52 -13.57 -13.17 18.66
C GLY A 52 -14.18 -12.70 19.99
N GLY A 53 -14.06 -11.41 20.29
CA GLY A 53 -14.49 -10.81 21.55
C GLY A 53 -13.42 -10.80 22.64
N VAL A 54 -12.48 -11.73 22.63
CA VAL A 54 -11.29 -11.74 23.51
C VAL A 54 -10.08 -11.19 22.76
N ARG A 55 -9.94 -11.55 21.48
CA ARG A 55 -8.84 -11.11 20.61
C ARG A 55 -9.35 -10.17 19.53
N SER A 56 -8.55 -9.20 19.21
CA SER A 56 -8.82 -8.20 18.16
C SER A 56 -8.45 -8.67 16.76
N GLY A 57 -7.53 -9.63 16.63
CA GLY A 57 -7.07 -10.15 15.34
C GLY A 57 -6.57 -9.05 14.41
N TYR A 58 -7.05 -9.05 13.18
CA TYR A 58 -6.69 -8.05 12.15
C TYR A 58 -7.54 -6.76 12.16
N MET A 59 -8.33 -6.51 13.21
CA MET A 59 -9.17 -5.30 13.32
C MET A 59 -8.34 -4.01 13.16
N LEU A 60 -7.25 -3.87 13.93
CA LEU A 60 -6.40 -2.67 13.85
C LEU A 60 -5.66 -2.55 12.50
N ALA A 61 -5.32 -3.66 11.88
CA ALA A 61 -4.72 -3.66 10.55
C ALA A 61 -5.71 -3.13 9.49
N GLN A 62 -6.99 -3.54 9.57
CA GLN A 62 -8.05 -3.02 8.70
C GLN A 62 -8.25 -1.51 8.91
N VAL A 63 -8.34 -1.04 10.15
CA VAL A 63 -8.45 0.40 10.47
C VAL A 63 -7.24 1.18 9.92
N THR A 64 -6.03 0.61 10.02
CA THR A 64 -4.82 1.19 9.44
C THR A 64 -4.93 1.29 7.93
N ALA A 65 -5.39 0.24 7.24
CA ALA A 65 -5.57 0.25 5.80
C ALA A 65 -6.59 1.33 5.37
N ALA A 66 -7.70 1.47 6.08
CA ALA A 66 -8.70 2.51 5.83
C ALA A 66 -8.13 3.93 6.03
N SER A 67 -7.35 4.16 7.09
CA SER A 67 -6.68 5.43 7.36
C SER A 67 -5.69 5.78 6.25
N VAL A 68 -4.85 4.82 5.84
CA VAL A 68 -3.87 5.02 4.76
C VAL A 68 -4.56 5.26 3.41
N ALA A 69 -5.64 4.54 3.10
CA ALA A 69 -6.44 4.78 1.90
C ALA A 69 -7.07 6.19 1.89
N SER A 70 -7.44 6.71 3.06
CA SER A 70 -7.92 8.09 3.20
C SER A 70 -6.79 9.11 2.96
N GLU A 71 -5.60 8.88 3.52
CA GLU A 71 -4.42 9.73 3.27
C GLU A 71 -4.07 9.77 1.76
N LEU A 72 -4.12 8.62 1.09
CA LEU A 72 -3.82 8.52 -0.34
C LEU A 72 -4.68 9.44 -1.20
N LYS A 73 -5.94 9.67 -0.84
CA LYS A 73 -6.82 10.60 -1.57
C LYS A 73 -6.30 12.04 -1.53
N THR A 74 -5.71 12.45 -0.41
CA THR A 74 -5.10 13.78 -0.30
C THR A 74 -3.78 13.87 -1.09
N LEU A 75 -3.00 12.80 -1.10
CA LEU A 75 -1.76 12.72 -1.88
C LEU A 75 -2.03 12.71 -3.39
N ALA A 76 -3.20 12.26 -3.84
CA ALA A 76 -3.58 12.25 -5.25
C ALA A 76 -3.94 13.64 -5.80
N HIS A 77 -4.12 14.66 -4.94
CA HIS A 77 -4.35 16.02 -5.44
C HIS A 77 -3.11 16.51 -6.20
N PRO A 78 -3.22 16.91 -7.49
CA PRO A 78 -2.06 17.30 -8.28
C PRO A 78 -1.32 18.51 -7.68
N ALA A 79 0.01 18.47 -7.69
CA ALA A 79 0.84 19.62 -7.32
C ALA A 79 1.19 20.47 -8.56
N GLY A 80 1.29 19.85 -9.74
CA GLY A 80 1.66 20.52 -10.97
C GLY A 80 0.58 21.46 -11.55
N VAL A 81 -0.62 21.50 -10.94
CA VAL A 81 -1.69 22.46 -11.29
C VAL A 81 -1.53 23.80 -10.59
N ASP A 82 -0.58 23.89 -9.63
CA ASP A 82 -0.28 25.09 -8.87
C ASP A 82 1.00 25.76 -9.38
N THR A 83 1.14 27.04 -9.08
CA THR A 83 2.36 27.79 -9.35
C THR A 83 2.51 28.95 -8.37
N ILE A 84 3.73 29.26 -7.98
CA ILE A 84 4.04 30.36 -7.06
C ILE A 84 5.23 31.12 -7.64
N PRO A 85 5.08 32.41 -8.07
CA PRO A 85 6.19 33.21 -8.54
C PRO A 85 7.29 33.35 -7.48
N THR A 86 8.53 33.22 -7.89
CA THR A 86 9.70 33.37 -7.03
C THR A 86 10.76 34.29 -7.65
N SER A 87 11.87 34.54 -6.95
CA SER A 87 13.01 35.31 -7.45
C SER A 87 12.62 36.71 -7.98
N ALA A 88 11.74 37.43 -7.24
CA ALA A 88 11.21 38.73 -7.64
C ALA A 88 10.52 38.69 -9.02
N ASN A 89 9.70 37.67 -9.25
CA ASN A 89 8.96 37.39 -10.50
C ASN A 89 9.85 37.08 -11.73
N ARG A 90 11.10 36.70 -11.52
CA ARG A 90 11.92 36.16 -12.62
C ARG A 90 11.55 34.73 -12.99
N GLU A 91 11.09 33.98 -11.95
CA GLU A 91 10.42 32.69 -12.09
C GLU A 91 8.92 32.93 -11.98
N ASP A 92 8.27 33.24 -13.08
CA ASP A 92 6.86 33.63 -13.13
C ASP A 92 5.90 32.44 -13.14
N HIS A 93 6.36 31.30 -13.68
CA HIS A 93 5.62 30.03 -13.69
C HIS A 93 6.53 28.88 -13.25
N VAL A 94 6.27 28.34 -12.05
CA VAL A 94 7.02 27.23 -11.45
C VAL A 94 6.25 25.93 -11.65
N SER A 95 6.94 24.86 -12.07
CA SER A 95 6.32 23.58 -12.40
C SER A 95 5.84 22.76 -11.21
N MET A 96 6.27 23.06 -9.99
CA MET A 96 6.04 22.30 -8.76
C MET A 96 6.50 20.82 -8.85
N SER A 97 7.46 20.51 -9.71
CA SER A 97 7.90 19.14 -10.01
C SER A 97 8.49 18.41 -8.79
N MET A 98 9.22 19.09 -7.93
CA MET A 98 9.76 18.51 -6.70
C MET A 98 8.63 18.10 -5.75
N THR A 99 7.63 18.96 -5.57
CA THR A 99 6.46 18.66 -4.72
C THR A 99 5.68 17.48 -5.28
N ALA A 100 5.45 17.42 -6.58
CA ALA A 100 4.79 16.31 -7.25
C ALA A 100 5.59 15.00 -7.06
N ALA A 101 6.91 15.02 -7.23
CA ALA A 101 7.77 13.85 -7.07
C ALA A 101 7.73 13.31 -5.62
N LEU A 102 7.90 14.14 -4.61
CA LEU A 102 7.85 13.74 -3.21
C LEU A 102 6.48 13.20 -2.80
N LYS A 103 5.40 13.79 -3.32
CA LYS A 103 4.04 13.28 -3.10
C LYS A 103 3.83 11.91 -3.74
N SER A 104 4.31 11.71 -4.97
CA SER A 104 4.16 10.43 -5.66
C SER A 104 4.96 9.31 -4.98
N GLU A 105 6.17 9.58 -4.51
CA GLU A 105 6.97 8.65 -3.71
C GLU A 105 6.20 8.20 -2.45
N ARG A 106 5.65 9.18 -1.72
CA ARG A 106 4.83 8.90 -0.52
C ARG A 106 3.58 8.10 -0.87
N ALA A 107 2.89 8.45 -1.97
CA ALA A 107 1.69 7.73 -2.41
C ALA A 107 1.99 6.26 -2.73
N VAL A 108 3.07 5.98 -3.45
CA VAL A 108 3.51 4.60 -3.74
C VAL A 108 3.84 3.83 -2.46
N ALA A 109 4.55 4.47 -1.51
CA ALA A 109 4.87 3.83 -0.23
C ALA A 109 3.60 3.49 0.57
N ARG A 110 2.63 4.40 0.63
CA ARG A 110 1.34 4.18 1.29
C ARG A 110 0.48 3.12 0.62
N ALA A 111 0.41 3.11 -0.71
CA ALA A 111 -0.31 2.05 -1.44
C ALA A 111 0.28 0.66 -1.15
N ARG A 112 1.61 0.56 -1.07
CA ARG A 112 2.32 -0.68 -0.71
C ARG A 112 1.95 -1.16 0.69
N GLU A 113 1.78 -0.28 1.67
CA GLU A 113 1.34 -0.63 3.02
C GLU A 113 -0.05 -1.27 3.01
N VAL A 114 -1.00 -0.69 2.27
CA VAL A 114 -2.36 -1.26 2.14
C VAL A 114 -2.32 -2.64 1.50
N ILE A 115 -1.55 -2.81 0.43
CA ILE A 115 -1.39 -4.11 -0.23
C ILE A 115 -0.73 -5.14 0.70
N ALA A 116 0.24 -4.74 1.51
CA ALA A 116 0.87 -5.63 2.49
C ALA A 116 -0.14 -6.12 3.53
N ILE A 117 -1.04 -5.25 4.00
CA ILE A 117 -2.12 -5.63 4.92
C ILE A 117 -3.08 -6.61 4.24
N GLU A 118 -3.44 -6.38 2.97
CA GLU A 118 -4.28 -7.32 2.22
C GLU A 118 -3.64 -8.72 2.14
N VAL A 119 -2.36 -8.78 1.81
CA VAL A 119 -1.62 -10.05 1.73
C VAL A 119 -1.59 -10.76 3.07
N LEU A 120 -1.38 -10.06 4.18
CA LEU A 120 -1.43 -10.64 5.53
C LEU A 120 -2.80 -11.20 5.87
N CYS A 121 -3.86 -10.43 5.61
CA CYS A 121 -5.25 -10.89 5.82
C CYS A 121 -5.60 -12.10 4.94
N ALA A 122 -5.17 -12.09 3.67
CA ALA A 122 -5.40 -13.21 2.76
C ALA A 122 -4.66 -14.49 3.21
N CYS A 123 -3.41 -14.36 3.66
CA CYS A 123 -2.67 -15.50 4.21
C CYS A 123 -3.35 -16.08 5.46
N GLN A 124 -3.83 -15.21 6.36
CA GLN A 124 -4.56 -15.64 7.56
C GLN A 124 -5.90 -16.32 7.21
N ALA A 125 -6.60 -15.80 6.21
CA ALA A 125 -7.82 -16.42 5.71
C ALA A 125 -7.57 -17.84 5.14
N ILE A 126 -6.47 -18.02 4.40
CA ILE A 126 -6.06 -19.34 3.88
C ILE A 126 -5.77 -20.30 5.04
N ASP A 127 -5.08 -19.86 6.08
CA ASP A 127 -4.78 -20.71 7.25
C ASP A 127 -6.07 -21.16 7.97
N LEU A 128 -7.05 -20.23 8.10
CA LEU A 128 -8.34 -20.54 8.73
C LEU A 128 -9.23 -21.48 7.89
N LEU A 129 -8.99 -21.57 6.60
CA LEU A 129 -9.74 -22.45 5.69
C LEU A 129 -9.19 -23.88 5.63
N ALA A 130 -8.09 -24.18 6.33
CA ALA A 130 -7.55 -25.54 6.36
C ALA A 130 -8.65 -26.56 6.77
N PRO A 131 -8.73 -27.73 6.11
CA PRO A 131 -7.77 -28.36 5.17
C PRO A 131 -7.96 -27.97 3.71
N LEU A 132 -8.81 -27.00 3.40
CA LEU A 132 -8.96 -26.51 2.02
C LEU A 132 -7.64 -25.91 1.53
N ASP A 133 -7.43 -26.03 0.25
CA ASP A 133 -6.16 -25.68 -0.37
C ASP A 133 -6.34 -24.64 -1.49
N THR A 134 -5.26 -23.94 -1.83
CA THR A 134 -5.27 -22.92 -2.88
C THR A 134 -4.43 -23.33 -4.08
N SER A 135 -4.39 -22.52 -5.14
CA SER A 135 -3.61 -22.80 -6.34
C SER A 135 -2.11 -22.91 -6.05
N ALA A 136 -1.37 -23.65 -6.87
CA ALA A 136 0.07 -23.86 -6.69
C ALA A 136 0.88 -22.55 -6.68
N SER A 137 0.46 -21.54 -7.45
CA SER A 137 1.09 -20.22 -7.44
C SER A 137 0.85 -19.47 -6.13
N LEU A 138 -0.39 -19.48 -5.64
CA LEU A 138 -0.73 -18.81 -4.37
C LEU A 138 -0.10 -19.52 -3.16
N LYS A 139 0.07 -20.86 -3.20
CA LYS A 139 0.84 -21.59 -2.19
C LYS A 139 2.27 -21.08 -2.05
N LYS A 140 2.93 -20.78 -3.17
CA LYS A 140 4.29 -20.22 -3.15
C LYS A 140 4.33 -18.85 -2.47
N VAL A 141 3.36 -17.98 -2.78
CA VAL A 141 3.24 -16.65 -2.15
C VAL A 141 2.94 -16.81 -0.65
N HIS A 142 1.98 -17.65 -0.28
CA HIS A 142 1.65 -17.93 1.11
C HIS A 142 2.87 -18.44 1.89
N ALA A 143 3.59 -19.43 1.36
CA ALA A 143 4.81 -19.96 1.98
C ALA A 143 5.90 -18.89 2.14
N LEU A 144 6.07 -18.02 1.15
CA LEU A 144 7.02 -16.90 1.22
C LEU A 144 6.64 -15.93 2.34
N VAL A 145 5.38 -15.56 2.45
CA VAL A 145 4.90 -14.68 3.53
C VAL A 145 5.08 -15.36 4.88
N ARG A 146 4.68 -16.63 5.02
CA ARG A 146 4.80 -17.40 6.27
C ARG A 146 6.24 -17.68 6.71
N SER A 147 7.20 -17.67 5.78
CA SER A 147 8.63 -17.72 6.14
C SER A 147 9.13 -16.45 6.85
N ARG A 148 8.39 -15.35 6.78
CA ARG A 148 8.74 -14.04 7.38
C ARG A 148 7.82 -13.65 8.52
N VAL A 149 6.54 -13.99 8.40
CA VAL A 149 5.48 -13.60 9.32
C VAL A 149 4.65 -14.84 9.66
N PRO A 150 4.73 -15.35 10.91
CA PRO A 150 3.91 -16.48 11.33
C PRO A 150 2.42 -16.13 11.33
N ALA A 151 1.56 -17.14 11.30
CA ALA A 151 0.12 -16.95 11.48
C ALA A 151 -0.19 -16.19 12.79
N LEU A 152 -1.30 -15.49 12.80
CA LEU A 152 -1.76 -14.77 13.99
C LEU A 152 -2.60 -15.71 14.84
N ASP A 153 -1.99 -16.28 15.87
CA ASP A 153 -2.66 -17.14 16.89
C ASP A 153 -2.98 -16.39 18.19
N GLY A 154 -2.42 -15.20 18.37
CA GLY A 154 -2.64 -14.26 19.46
C GLY A 154 -2.42 -12.83 19.00
N ASP A 155 -3.01 -11.85 19.71
CA ASP A 155 -2.85 -10.45 19.39
C ASP A 155 -1.38 -10.01 19.49
N ARG A 156 -0.88 -9.32 18.47
CA ARG A 156 0.42 -8.65 18.46
C ARG A 156 0.36 -7.39 17.62
N ALA A 157 1.35 -6.51 17.79
CA ALA A 157 1.44 -5.28 17.01
C ALA A 157 1.58 -5.60 15.50
N PRO A 158 0.68 -5.11 14.62
CA PRO A 158 0.71 -5.45 13.20
C PRO A 158 1.84 -4.74 12.42
N ALA A 159 2.37 -3.63 12.92
CA ALA A 159 3.33 -2.82 12.17
C ALA A 159 4.64 -3.54 11.78
N PRO A 160 5.26 -4.41 12.60
CA PRO A 160 6.40 -5.22 12.18
C PRO A 160 6.05 -6.17 11.03
N ASP A 161 4.88 -6.82 11.10
CA ASP A 161 4.41 -7.77 10.09
C ASP A 161 4.14 -7.06 8.75
N ILE A 162 3.47 -5.91 8.78
CA ILE A 162 3.22 -5.07 7.60
C ILE A 162 4.54 -4.67 6.93
N ARG A 163 5.51 -4.23 7.71
CA ARG A 163 6.84 -3.88 7.17
C ARG A 163 7.53 -5.08 6.54
N ALA A 164 7.54 -6.23 7.22
CA ALA A 164 8.17 -7.43 6.71
C ALA A 164 7.60 -7.84 5.33
N VAL A 165 6.26 -7.77 5.15
CA VAL A 165 5.61 -8.08 3.88
C VAL A 165 5.87 -7.00 2.83
N SER A 166 5.79 -5.71 3.18
CA SER A 166 6.07 -4.60 2.27
C SER A 166 7.46 -4.70 1.62
N TYR A 167 8.47 -5.11 2.37
CA TYR A 167 9.83 -5.29 1.84
C TYR A 167 10.03 -6.61 1.11
N THR A 168 9.27 -7.66 1.41
CA THR A 168 9.38 -8.97 0.77
C THR A 168 9.11 -8.90 -0.73
N HIS A 169 8.20 -8.03 -1.17
CA HIS A 169 7.88 -7.82 -2.59
C HIS A 169 8.93 -7.00 -3.35
N LEU A 170 9.82 -6.31 -2.66
CA LEU A 170 10.84 -5.44 -3.26
C LEU A 170 12.18 -6.12 -3.47
N THR A 171 12.43 -7.21 -2.78
CA THR A 171 13.66 -7.98 -2.92
C THR A 171 13.46 -9.22 -3.77
N LEU A 172 12.83 -9.09 -4.93
CA LEU A 172 13.25 -9.94 -6.03
C LEU A 172 14.74 -9.65 -6.22
N PRO A 173 15.62 -10.69 -6.29
CA PRO A 173 17.02 -10.45 -6.53
C PRO A 173 17.14 -9.69 -7.86
N THR A 174 17.25 -8.36 -7.79
CA THR A 174 17.84 -7.63 -8.88
C THR A 174 19.27 -8.10 -8.89
N ASN A 175 19.64 -8.92 -9.87
CA ASN A 175 21.03 -9.18 -10.17
C ASN A 175 21.75 -7.83 -10.32
N ARG A 176 22.28 -7.32 -9.21
CA ARG A 176 23.35 -6.34 -9.23
C ARG A 176 24.66 -7.11 -9.21
N GLU A 177 24.91 -7.77 -10.30
CA GLU A 177 26.25 -8.10 -10.73
C GLU A 177 26.46 -7.38 -12.07
N VAL A 178 26.95 -6.17 -12.00
CA VAL A 178 27.80 -5.53 -12.99
C VAL A 178 28.82 -4.73 -12.22
#